data_3b34924ea84d9c6b98c306572d435658
#
_entry.id   3b34924ea84d9c6b98c306572d435658
#
_cell.length_a   1.000
_cell.length_b   1.000
_cell.length_c   1.000
_cell.angle_alpha   90.00
_cell.angle_beta   90.00
_cell.angle_gamma   90.00
#
_symmetry.space_group_name_H-M   'P 1'
#
loop_
_entity.id
_entity.type
_entity.pdbx_description
1 polymer ?
#
loop_
_entity_poly.entity_id
_entity_poly.type
_entity_poly.pdbx_seq_one_letter_code
_entity_poly.pdbx_strand_id
1 'polypeptide(L)'
;MTPIRPGMGTENAGHLLAALVLALRPELVVEIGAGDSTLALARAVQQAERDFAADAALVASGKWSERGALLYPPALASGYKPRLVTVDDFSGEGSSAELAWKELRAGVGDTSFVSFVEADFFRLTDEQLDSWGEIDLLWVDAGTPTEDVRFLARLWPRLRPGGVLCLHEPMMTTTVDTPEGNTVRTVRSPVWEEIGARFDGSYEFLTVPERHKYRQTGIGIVRKRPPAERVHRPAAFQQEMTELGEAPIRFETTGIGGAHLDRDRAARSLLAVMGDPATRAVYAHICAGATAQAQLAERLGRPPRDIGRAVNRLVAAGLVLADADGLRENPRAWEAAQDTGGRRYRFLTDRELEQPGHLRSIARQFRSGVEYEEPYVSEVCRGFTEDFARLRRRLVDEGLLLRVGGRYRRAE
;
A
#
# COMPACT_ATOMS: atom_id res chain seq x y z
N MET A 1 -12.28 26.20 -9.92
CA MET A 1 -11.40 25.26 -9.21
C MET A 1 -10.44 26.10 -8.41
N THR A 2 -10.43 25.97 -7.09
CA THR A 2 -9.38 26.57 -6.26
C THR A 2 -8.07 25.86 -6.64
N PRO A 3 -6.98 26.56 -6.92
CA PRO A 3 -5.74 25.92 -7.26
C PRO A 3 -5.29 25.07 -6.06
N ILE A 4 -5.03 23.80 -6.33
CA ILE A 4 -4.40 22.89 -5.38
C ILE A 4 -3.05 23.50 -5.01
N ARG A 5 -2.74 23.58 -3.71
CA ARG A 5 -1.52 24.22 -3.24
C ARG A 5 -0.32 23.35 -3.63
N PRO A 6 0.66 23.88 -4.36
CA PRO A 6 1.86 23.12 -4.70
C PRO A 6 2.60 22.69 -3.41
N GLY A 7 3.01 21.44 -3.34
CA GLY A 7 3.84 20.92 -2.26
C GLY A 7 3.09 20.31 -1.08
N MET A 8 1.76 20.21 -1.13
CA MET A 8 0.97 19.54 -0.07
C MET A 8 0.92 18.01 -0.21
N GLY A 9 1.46 17.45 -1.28
CA GLY A 9 1.51 16.00 -1.47
C GLY A 9 0.25 15.36 -2.08
N THR A 10 -0.92 15.96 -1.92
CA THR A 10 -2.23 15.40 -2.28
C THR A 10 -2.84 15.97 -3.56
N GLU A 11 -2.07 16.70 -4.36
CA GLU A 11 -2.58 17.47 -5.51
C GLU A 11 -3.39 16.63 -6.50
N ASN A 12 -2.98 15.36 -6.71
CA ASN A 12 -3.68 14.47 -7.64
C ASN A 12 -4.69 13.56 -6.93
N ALA A 13 -4.47 13.28 -5.65
CA ALA A 13 -5.35 12.44 -4.84
C ALA A 13 -6.77 13.01 -4.79
N GLY A 14 -6.92 14.32 -4.61
CA GLY A 14 -8.23 14.97 -4.56
C GLY A 14 -9.10 14.71 -5.78
N HIS A 15 -8.52 14.68 -7.00
CA HIS A 15 -9.27 14.37 -8.22
C HIS A 15 -9.73 12.91 -8.26
N LEU A 16 -8.86 11.99 -7.89
CA LEU A 16 -9.20 10.56 -7.86
C LEU A 16 -10.25 10.27 -6.78
N LEU A 17 -10.08 10.83 -5.58
CA LEU A 17 -11.05 10.70 -4.49
C LEU A 17 -12.44 11.24 -4.88
N ALA A 18 -12.48 12.41 -5.52
CA ALA A 18 -13.73 12.98 -6.04
C ALA A 18 -14.38 12.05 -7.07
N ALA A 19 -13.60 11.49 -8.00
CA ALA A 19 -14.12 10.54 -8.99
C ALA A 19 -14.68 9.27 -8.33
N LEU A 20 -14.01 8.77 -7.29
CA LEU A 20 -14.48 7.60 -6.52
C LEU A 20 -15.78 7.91 -5.77
N VAL A 21 -15.92 9.07 -5.13
CA VAL A 21 -17.16 9.50 -4.48
C VAL A 21 -18.32 9.56 -5.48
N LEU A 22 -18.10 10.16 -6.65
CA LEU A 22 -19.14 10.27 -7.68
C LEU A 22 -19.53 8.89 -8.26
N ALA A 23 -18.57 7.98 -8.41
CA ALA A 23 -18.83 6.65 -8.95
C ALA A 23 -19.50 5.71 -7.94
N LEU A 24 -19.03 5.74 -6.69
CA LEU A 24 -19.47 4.82 -5.62
C LEU A 24 -20.73 5.30 -4.91
N ARG A 25 -20.97 6.64 -4.88
CA ARG A 25 -22.04 7.28 -4.11
C ARG A 25 -22.08 6.78 -2.65
N PRO A 26 -21.00 6.97 -1.90
CA PRO A 26 -20.88 6.46 -0.53
C PRO A 26 -21.84 7.21 0.41
N GLU A 27 -22.50 6.51 1.32
CA GLU A 27 -23.29 7.13 2.39
C GLU A 27 -22.41 7.68 3.50
N LEU A 28 -21.27 7.03 3.77
CA LEU A 28 -20.29 7.50 4.74
C LEU A 28 -18.89 7.50 4.14
N VAL A 29 -18.31 8.69 4.06
CA VAL A 29 -16.89 8.90 3.78
C VAL A 29 -16.17 9.22 5.09
N VAL A 30 -15.08 8.53 5.38
CA VAL A 30 -14.20 8.84 6.52
C VAL A 30 -12.82 9.22 6.01
N GLU A 31 -12.28 10.30 6.52
CA GLU A 31 -10.94 10.81 6.21
C GLU A 31 -10.12 10.90 7.49
N ILE A 32 -8.92 10.37 7.46
CA ILE A 32 -7.92 10.50 8.52
C ILE A 32 -6.77 11.37 7.99
N GLY A 33 -6.59 12.55 8.59
CA GLY A 33 -5.72 13.61 8.10
C GLY A 33 -6.46 14.59 7.19
N ALA A 34 -6.84 15.73 7.74
CA ALA A 34 -7.57 16.76 7.02
C ALA A 34 -6.63 17.68 6.22
N GLY A 35 -7.09 18.11 5.04
CA GLY A 35 -6.32 19.01 4.18
C GLY A 35 -7.04 19.35 2.89
N ASP A 36 -6.30 19.53 1.81
CA ASP A 36 -6.88 19.83 0.50
C ASP A 36 -7.79 18.71 -0.02
N SER A 37 -7.55 17.46 0.39
CA SER A 37 -8.42 16.31 0.13
C SER A 37 -9.80 16.47 0.73
N THR A 38 -9.92 17.06 1.93
CA THR A 38 -11.20 17.35 2.58
C THR A 38 -12.11 18.20 1.70
N LEU A 39 -11.54 19.23 1.05
CA LEU A 39 -12.29 20.11 0.15
C LEU A 39 -12.79 19.36 -1.09
N ALA A 40 -11.94 18.49 -1.65
CA ALA A 40 -12.29 17.67 -2.80
C ALA A 40 -13.40 16.66 -2.46
N LEU A 41 -13.27 15.97 -1.32
CA LEU A 41 -14.26 15.03 -0.81
C LEU A 41 -15.60 15.71 -0.52
N ALA A 42 -15.59 16.83 0.20
CA ALA A 42 -16.82 17.53 0.55
C ALA A 42 -17.59 17.99 -0.69
N ARG A 43 -16.89 18.57 -1.68
CA ARG A 43 -17.51 18.99 -2.95
C ARG A 43 -18.06 17.80 -3.74
N ALA A 44 -17.34 16.68 -3.75
CA ALA A 44 -17.77 15.49 -4.44
C ALA A 44 -18.98 14.84 -3.76
N VAL A 45 -19.02 14.78 -2.43
CA VAL A 45 -20.17 14.30 -1.65
C VAL A 45 -21.42 15.14 -1.95
N GLN A 46 -21.29 16.47 -1.94
CA GLN A 46 -22.40 17.36 -2.27
C GLN A 46 -22.85 17.20 -3.74
N GLN A 47 -21.91 16.97 -4.68
CA GLN A 47 -22.27 16.72 -6.07
C GLN A 47 -22.95 15.35 -6.22
N ALA A 48 -22.47 14.31 -5.56
CA ALA A 48 -23.09 12.98 -5.57
C ALA A 48 -24.54 13.01 -5.04
N GLU A 49 -24.81 13.81 -4.01
CA GLU A 49 -26.18 14.01 -3.49
C GLU A 49 -27.09 14.68 -4.54
N ARG A 50 -26.60 15.73 -5.22
CA ARG A 50 -27.35 16.38 -6.31
C ARG A 50 -27.62 15.43 -7.47
N ASP A 51 -26.62 14.66 -7.89
CA ASP A 51 -26.75 13.71 -8.99
C ASP A 51 -27.72 12.58 -8.64
N PHE A 52 -27.68 12.10 -7.38
CA PHE A 52 -28.63 11.11 -6.90
C PHE A 52 -30.05 11.63 -6.92
N ALA A 53 -30.28 12.86 -6.44
CA ALA A 53 -31.61 13.50 -6.46
C ALA A 53 -32.14 13.66 -7.90
N ALA A 54 -31.29 14.05 -8.84
CA ALA A 54 -31.65 14.15 -10.25
C ALA A 54 -32.03 12.79 -10.87
N ASP A 55 -31.23 11.74 -10.58
CA ASP A 55 -31.53 10.40 -11.06
C ASP A 55 -32.80 9.81 -10.42
N ALA A 56 -33.02 10.05 -9.12
CA ALA A 56 -34.27 9.65 -8.44
C ALA A 56 -35.50 10.35 -9.03
N ALA A 57 -35.40 11.63 -9.34
CA ALA A 57 -36.48 12.39 -10.02
C ALA A 57 -36.75 11.82 -11.42
N LEU A 58 -35.71 11.43 -12.16
CA LEU A 58 -35.84 10.79 -13.46
C LEU A 58 -36.58 9.44 -13.37
N VAL A 59 -36.24 8.64 -12.38
CA VAL A 59 -36.93 7.37 -12.09
C VAL A 59 -38.41 7.64 -11.73
N ALA A 60 -38.67 8.57 -10.83
CA ALA A 60 -40.03 8.94 -10.40
C ALA A 60 -40.91 9.43 -11.56
N SER A 61 -40.31 10.09 -12.55
CA SER A 61 -41.04 10.57 -13.75
C SER A 61 -41.30 9.45 -14.79
N GLY A 62 -40.78 8.23 -14.58
CA GLY A 62 -40.88 7.15 -15.55
C GLY A 62 -39.97 7.25 -16.77
N LYS A 63 -39.14 8.30 -16.82
CA LYS A 63 -38.24 8.60 -17.97
C LYS A 63 -36.85 7.97 -17.89
N TRP A 64 -36.58 7.16 -16.89
CA TRP A 64 -35.28 6.55 -16.67
C TRP A 64 -34.83 5.64 -17.83
N SER A 65 -35.79 5.04 -18.56
CA SER A 65 -35.53 4.21 -19.74
C SER A 65 -35.02 5.01 -20.95
N GLU A 66 -35.25 6.32 -21.00
CA GLU A 66 -34.71 7.21 -22.04
C GLU A 66 -33.17 7.27 -22.01
N ARG A 67 -32.55 6.98 -20.87
CA ARG A 67 -31.11 6.82 -20.72
C ARG A 67 -30.59 5.40 -21.03
N GLY A 68 -31.35 4.59 -21.75
CA GLY A 68 -30.93 3.27 -22.17
C GLY A 68 -30.80 2.25 -21.02
N ALA A 69 -31.69 2.34 -20.01
CA ALA A 69 -31.71 1.44 -18.84
C ALA A 69 -30.41 1.44 -18.01
N LEU A 70 -29.65 2.53 -18.02
CA LEU A 70 -28.42 2.67 -17.24
C LEU A 70 -28.67 2.91 -15.75
N LEU A 71 -29.89 3.32 -15.37
CA LEU A 71 -30.26 3.50 -13.97
C LEU A 71 -30.88 2.22 -13.40
N TYR A 72 -30.60 1.95 -12.13
CA TYR A 72 -31.19 0.83 -11.39
C TYR A 72 -32.21 1.35 -10.38
N PRO A 73 -33.52 1.36 -10.71
CA PRO A 73 -34.55 1.99 -9.91
C PRO A 73 -34.57 1.55 -8.42
N PRO A 74 -34.35 0.27 -8.06
CA PRO A 74 -34.30 -0.15 -6.67
C PRO A 74 -33.23 0.56 -5.85
N ALA A 75 -32.06 0.87 -6.43
CA ALA A 75 -30.99 1.58 -5.75
C ALA A 75 -31.31 3.08 -5.52
N LEU A 76 -32.28 3.62 -6.24
CA LEU A 76 -32.69 5.03 -6.16
C LEU A 76 -34.01 5.21 -5.40
N ALA A 77 -34.60 4.13 -4.90
CA ALA A 77 -35.86 4.19 -4.16
C ALA A 77 -35.71 4.66 -2.72
N SER A 78 -34.53 4.50 -2.12
CA SER A 78 -34.23 4.99 -0.78
C SER A 78 -33.63 6.39 -0.85
N GLY A 79 -33.86 7.20 0.19
CA GLY A 79 -33.20 8.50 0.30
C GLY A 79 -31.70 8.35 0.45
N TYR A 80 -30.94 9.24 -0.17
CA TYR A 80 -29.48 9.31 -0.07
C TYR A 80 -29.06 10.58 0.67
N LYS A 81 -28.41 10.40 1.81
CA LYS A 81 -27.92 11.49 2.67
C LYS A 81 -26.48 11.21 3.06
N PRO A 82 -25.53 11.49 2.16
CA PRO A 82 -24.13 11.19 2.39
C PRO A 82 -23.56 12.08 3.50
N ARG A 83 -22.56 11.54 4.21
CA ARG A 83 -21.84 12.22 5.28
C ARG A 83 -20.34 12.09 5.05
N LEU A 84 -19.61 13.12 5.44
CA LEU A 84 -18.16 13.13 5.52
C LEU A 84 -17.73 13.29 6.99
N VAL A 85 -16.97 12.36 7.52
CA VAL A 85 -16.29 12.49 8.81
C VAL A 85 -14.82 12.67 8.53
N THR A 86 -14.22 13.76 8.97
CA THR A 86 -12.79 14.01 8.85
C THR A 86 -12.18 14.17 10.23
N VAL A 87 -11.03 13.53 10.48
CA VAL A 87 -10.34 13.49 11.77
C VAL A 87 -8.96 14.08 11.61
N ASP A 88 -8.63 15.05 12.46
CA ASP A 88 -7.30 15.67 12.51
C ASP A 88 -7.05 16.22 13.91
N ASP A 89 -5.82 16.20 14.39
CA ASP A 89 -5.45 16.69 15.72
C ASP A 89 -4.97 18.14 15.75
N PHE A 90 -4.86 18.77 14.57
CA PHE A 90 -4.37 20.15 14.38
C PHE A 90 -2.99 20.41 14.98
N SER A 91 -2.20 19.36 15.20
CA SER A 91 -0.91 19.48 15.92
C SER A 91 0.18 20.26 15.18
N GLY A 92 0.00 20.50 13.90
CA GLY A 92 0.94 21.26 13.07
C GLY A 92 0.70 22.78 13.11
N GLU A 93 1.72 23.59 13.41
CA GLU A 93 1.63 25.05 13.27
C GLU A 93 1.35 25.40 11.80
N GLY A 94 0.25 26.12 11.55
CA GLY A 94 -0.25 26.40 10.19
C GLY A 94 -0.87 25.18 9.50
N SER A 95 -1.49 24.29 10.27
CA SER A 95 -2.13 23.05 9.82
C SER A 95 -2.98 23.27 8.56
N SER A 96 -2.79 22.40 7.57
CA SER A 96 -3.62 22.34 6.36
C SER A 96 -5.09 22.06 6.70
N ALA A 97 -5.36 21.38 7.81
CA ALA A 97 -6.68 21.07 8.32
C ALA A 97 -7.47 22.33 8.70
N GLU A 98 -6.83 23.27 9.44
CA GLU A 98 -7.47 24.53 9.81
C GLU A 98 -7.84 25.36 8.58
N LEU A 99 -6.93 25.43 7.61
CA LEU A 99 -7.17 26.16 6.37
C LEU A 99 -8.26 25.50 5.53
N ALA A 100 -8.25 24.19 5.41
CA ALA A 100 -9.28 23.42 4.69
C ALA A 100 -10.66 23.64 5.32
N TRP A 101 -10.74 23.60 6.66
CA TRP A 101 -11.98 23.84 7.38
C TRP A 101 -12.52 25.27 7.16
N LYS A 102 -11.64 26.26 7.18
CA LYS A 102 -12.01 27.67 6.89
C LYS A 102 -12.51 27.84 5.46
N GLU A 103 -11.81 27.26 4.49
CA GLU A 103 -12.19 27.31 3.08
C GLU A 103 -13.48 26.53 2.80
N LEU A 104 -13.69 25.40 3.47
CA LEU A 104 -14.92 24.64 3.38
C LEU A 104 -16.13 25.47 3.79
N ARG A 105 -16.05 26.12 4.95
CA ARG A 105 -17.11 27.01 5.44
C ARG A 105 -17.38 28.20 4.53
N ALA A 106 -16.34 28.74 3.90
CA ALA A 106 -16.47 29.87 2.99
C ALA A 106 -17.01 29.50 1.60
N GLY A 107 -16.71 28.28 1.13
CA GLY A 107 -16.87 27.93 -0.29
C GLY A 107 -17.90 26.84 -0.60
N VAL A 108 -18.37 26.06 0.37
CA VAL A 108 -19.27 24.93 0.13
C VAL A 108 -20.74 25.23 0.46
N GLY A 109 -21.01 26.32 1.15
CA GLY A 109 -22.38 26.72 1.55
C GLY A 109 -22.87 25.87 2.73
N ASP A 110 -23.77 24.90 2.50
CA ASP A 110 -24.20 23.98 3.54
C ASP A 110 -23.09 22.94 3.81
N THR A 111 -22.63 22.90 5.05
CA THR A 111 -21.60 21.95 5.56
C THR A 111 -22.15 21.00 6.62
N SER A 112 -23.47 20.93 6.78
CA SER A 112 -24.13 20.11 7.81
C SER A 112 -23.84 18.59 7.65
N PHE A 113 -23.46 18.17 6.44
CA PHE A 113 -23.06 16.79 6.15
C PHE A 113 -21.60 16.48 6.53
N VAL A 114 -20.80 17.49 6.94
CA VAL A 114 -19.41 17.32 7.32
C VAL A 114 -19.28 17.36 8.85
N SER A 115 -18.77 16.28 9.42
CA SER A 115 -18.39 16.20 10.84
C SER A 115 -16.89 16.31 10.95
N PHE A 116 -16.39 17.40 11.51
CA PHE A 116 -14.98 17.61 11.78
C PHE A 116 -14.66 17.16 13.22
N VAL A 117 -13.82 16.15 13.37
CA VAL A 117 -13.40 15.58 14.65
C VAL A 117 -11.98 16.05 14.97
N GLU A 118 -11.87 17.08 15.81
CA GLU A 118 -10.59 17.57 16.31
C GLU A 118 -10.09 16.65 17.42
N ALA A 119 -9.27 15.67 17.08
CA ALA A 119 -8.73 14.70 18.01
C ALA A 119 -7.52 13.95 17.42
N ASP A 120 -6.62 13.52 18.31
CA ASP A 120 -5.71 12.42 18.01
C ASP A 120 -6.55 11.14 17.79
N PHE A 121 -6.50 10.59 16.59
CA PHE A 121 -7.28 9.40 16.23
C PHE A 121 -7.08 8.23 17.21
N PHE A 122 -5.87 8.06 17.72
CA PHE A 122 -5.56 6.94 18.62
C PHE A 122 -6.14 7.09 20.02
N ARG A 123 -6.67 8.27 20.37
CA ARG A 123 -7.40 8.54 21.60
C ARG A 123 -8.92 8.36 21.46
N LEU A 124 -9.43 8.24 20.24
CA LEU A 124 -10.85 7.95 20.03
C LEU A 124 -11.17 6.55 20.57
N THR A 125 -12.30 6.40 21.26
CA THR A 125 -12.75 5.09 21.73
C THR A 125 -13.41 4.30 20.60
N ASP A 126 -13.56 2.99 20.78
CA ASP A 126 -14.23 2.16 19.77
C ASP A 126 -15.72 2.51 19.66
N GLU A 127 -16.37 2.92 20.76
CA GLU A 127 -17.75 3.42 20.75
C GLU A 127 -17.89 4.69 19.91
N GLN A 128 -16.91 5.60 19.96
CA GLN A 128 -16.89 6.80 19.11
C GLN A 128 -16.75 6.42 17.63
N LEU A 129 -15.85 5.51 17.29
CA LEU A 129 -15.68 5.03 15.93
C LEU A 129 -16.93 4.28 15.43
N ASP A 130 -17.53 3.44 16.26
CA ASP A 130 -18.73 2.68 15.92
C ASP A 130 -19.97 3.59 15.75
N SER A 131 -20.00 4.75 16.42
CA SER A 131 -21.07 5.73 16.27
C SER A 131 -21.15 6.36 14.87
N TRP A 132 -20.07 6.31 14.09
CA TRP A 132 -20.09 6.79 12.71
C TRP A 132 -20.91 5.88 11.79
N GLY A 133 -20.95 4.57 12.08
CA GLY A 133 -21.59 3.55 11.25
C GLY A 133 -20.61 2.84 10.32
N GLU A 134 -21.16 2.08 9.38
CA GLU A 134 -20.35 1.36 8.38
C GLU A 134 -19.76 2.31 7.36
N ILE A 135 -18.45 2.21 7.12
CA ILE A 135 -17.70 3.08 6.22
C ILE A 135 -17.81 2.57 4.78
N ASP A 136 -18.18 3.43 3.86
CA ASP A 136 -18.20 3.13 2.42
C ASP A 136 -16.88 3.47 1.73
N LEU A 137 -16.35 4.65 2.04
CA LEU A 137 -15.08 5.13 1.50
C LEU A 137 -14.22 5.65 2.65
N LEU A 138 -13.05 5.06 2.79
CA LEU A 138 -12.04 5.45 3.77
C LEU A 138 -10.84 6.05 3.05
N TRP A 139 -10.44 7.25 3.42
CA TRP A 139 -9.21 7.91 3.01
C TRP A 139 -8.26 8.04 4.20
N VAL A 140 -7.02 7.56 4.07
CA VAL A 140 -5.98 7.65 5.11
C VAL A 140 -4.79 8.40 4.53
N ASP A 141 -4.51 9.55 5.11
CA ASP A 141 -3.42 10.46 4.72
C ASP A 141 -2.88 11.19 5.95
N ALA A 142 -2.52 10.43 6.96
CA ALA A 142 -1.97 10.96 8.22
C ALA A 142 -0.95 10.01 8.81
N GLY A 143 -0.06 10.56 9.63
CA GLY A 143 0.87 9.80 10.42
C GLY A 143 2.09 9.27 9.63
N THR A 144 2.61 8.17 10.10
CA THR A 144 3.79 7.51 9.57
C THR A 144 3.40 6.14 8.97
N PRO A 145 4.24 5.54 8.11
CA PRO A 145 3.97 4.22 7.56
C PRO A 145 3.74 3.11 8.62
N THR A 146 4.25 3.29 9.84
CA THR A 146 3.99 2.37 10.96
C THR A 146 2.60 2.61 11.56
N GLU A 147 2.15 3.86 11.59
CA GLU A 147 0.83 4.21 12.10
C GLU A 147 -0.27 3.81 11.14
N ASP A 148 0.00 3.77 9.83
CA ASP A 148 -0.95 3.26 8.83
C ASP A 148 -1.49 1.88 9.20
N VAL A 149 -0.65 0.97 9.67
CA VAL A 149 -1.07 -0.36 10.13
C VAL A 149 -2.03 -0.26 11.31
N ARG A 150 -1.81 0.70 12.23
CA ARG A 150 -2.66 0.93 13.40
C ARG A 150 -4.00 1.56 13.02
N PHE A 151 -4.01 2.52 12.06
CA PHE A 151 -5.25 3.06 11.49
C PHE A 151 -6.08 1.94 10.88
N LEU A 152 -5.46 1.11 10.05
CA LEU A 152 -6.16 0.02 9.37
C LEU A 152 -6.65 -1.04 10.35
N ALA A 153 -5.90 -1.38 11.39
CA ALA A 153 -6.34 -2.33 12.40
C ALA A 153 -7.66 -1.93 13.07
N ARG A 154 -7.90 -0.62 13.26
CA ARG A 154 -9.12 -0.09 13.84
C ARG A 154 -10.24 0.18 12.85
N LEU A 155 -9.90 0.57 11.61
CA LEU A 155 -10.89 1.02 10.62
C LEU A 155 -11.32 -0.08 9.64
N TRP A 156 -10.44 -1.06 9.35
CA TRP A 156 -10.78 -2.16 8.45
C TRP A 156 -12.00 -2.99 8.87
N PRO A 157 -12.22 -3.30 10.16
CA PRO A 157 -13.45 -3.99 10.60
C PRO A 157 -14.71 -3.17 10.31
N ARG A 158 -14.61 -1.84 10.32
CA ARG A 158 -15.71 -0.89 10.11
C ARG A 158 -15.97 -0.56 8.65
N LEU A 159 -15.03 -0.90 7.76
CA LEU A 159 -15.25 -0.80 6.33
C LEU A 159 -16.26 -1.86 5.91
N ARG A 160 -17.38 -1.45 5.30
CA ARG A 160 -18.41 -2.39 4.90
C ARG A 160 -17.94 -3.36 3.80
N PRO A 161 -18.58 -4.51 3.62
CA PRO A 161 -18.43 -5.30 2.40
C PRO A 161 -18.78 -4.46 1.17
N GLY A 162 -17.88 -4.40 0.18
CA GLY A 162 -17.98 -3.52 -0.97
C GLY A 162 -17.35 -2.13 -0.78
N GLY A 163 -17.03 -1.77 0.46
CA GLY A 163 -16.37 -0.50 0.77
C GLY A 163 -14.94 -0.41 0.24
N VAL A 164 -14.48 0.81 0.05
CA VAL A 164 -13.17 1.14 -0.55
C VAL A 164 -12.32 1.90 0.45
N LEU A 165 -11.10 1.42 0.65
CA LEU A 165 -10.01 2.13 1.32
C LEU A 165 -9.12 2.76 0.27
N CYS A 166 -8.78 4.03 0.45
CA CYS A 166 -7.70 4.70 -0.24
C CYS A 166 -6.61 5.07 0.77
N LEU A 167 -5.36 4.73 0.45
CA LEU A 167 -4.19 5.03 1.25
C LEU A 167 -3.26 5.92 0.44
N HIS A 168 -2.85 7.04 1.01
CA HIS A 168 -1.80 7.85 0.42
C HIS A 168 -0.43 7.19 0.60
N GLU A 169 0.45 7.39 -0.35
CA GLU A 169 1.86 7.01 -0.30
C GLU A 169 2.13 5.50 -0.07
N PRO A 170 1.46 4.59 -0.82
CA PRO A 170 1.74 3.16 -0.72
C PRO A 170 3.14 2.77 -1.20
N MET A 171 3.87 3.71 -1.82
CA MET A 171 5.20 3.52 -2.37
C MET A 171 6.21 4.43 -1.68
N MET A 172 7.41 3.90 -1.43
CA MET A 172 8.53 4.62 -0.81
C MET A 172 9.79 4.49 -1.64
N THR A 173 10.56 5.55 -1.74
CA THR A 173 11.89 5.50 -2.34
C THR A 173 12.92 5.18 -1.26
N THR A 174 13.71 4.15 -1.48
CA THR A 174 14.75 3.69 -0.54
C THR A 174 16.01 3.25 -1.26
N THR A 175 17.11 3.14 -0.52
CA THR A 175 18.35 2.56 -1.00
C THR A 175 18.31 1.05 -0.81
N VAL A 176 18.62 0.32 -1.87
CA VAL A 176 18.65 -1.15 -1.89
C VAL A 176 20.05 -1.61 -2.27
N ASP A 177 20.62 -2.52 -1.47
CA ASP A 177 21.89 -3.17 -1.79
C ASP A 177 21.68 -4.16 -2.96
N THR A 178 22.51 -4.06 -4.00
CA THR A 178 22.53 -5.01 -5.11
C THR A 178 23.95 -5.54 -5.30
N PRO A 179 24.15 -6.65 -6.03
CA PRO A 179 25.49 -7.16 -6.33
C PRO A 179 26.41 -6.13 -7.01
N GLU A 180 25.81 -5.19 -7.77
CA GLU A 180 26.52 -4.11 -8.46
C GLU A 180 26.73 -2.87 -7.57
N GLY A 181 26.31 -2.93 -6.30
CA GLY A 181 26.36 -1.83 -5.33
C GLY A 181 25.00 -1.29 -4.96
N ASN A 182 24.97 -0.24 -4.14
CA ASN A 182 23.72 0.35 -3.67
C ASN A 182 23.01 1.10 -4.78
N THR A 183 21.73 0.84 -4.94
CA THR A 183 20.87 1.52 -5.89
C THR A 183 19.64 2.09 -5.19
N VAL A 184 19.10 3.18 -5.70
CA VAL A 184 17.85 3.75 -5.18
C VAL A 184 16.69 3.17 -5.97
N ARG A 185 15.70 2.67 -5.25
CA ARG A 185 14.50 2.06 -5.83
C ARG A 185 13.25 2.54 -5.11
N THR A 186 12.16 2.57 -5.85
CA THR A 186 10.83 2.73 -5.25
C THR A 186 10.33 1.34 -4.84
N VAL A 187 9.98 1.21 -3.59
CA VAL A 187 9.47 -0.02 -2.97
C VAL A 187 8.11 0.25 -2.35
N ARG A 188 7.38 -0.80 -2.00
CA ARG A 188 6.11 -0.65 -1.28
C ARG A 188 6.37 -0.19 0.16
N SER A 189 5.44 0.59 0.70
CA SER A 189 5.43 0.91 2.12
C SER A 189 5.14 -0.35 2.96
N PRO A 190 5.51 -0.38 4.27
CA PRO A 190 5.28 -1.54 5.12
C PRO A 190 3.83 -1.99 5.16
N VAL A 191 2.89 -1.07 5.27
CA VAL A 191 1.45 -1.40 5.27
C VAL A 191 1.01 -1.98 3.93
N TRP A 192 1.53 -1.46 2.82
CA TRP A 192 1.17 -1.93 1.48
C TRP A 192 1.77 -3.31 1.18
N GLU A 193 2.97 -3.59 1.68
CA GLU A 193 3.57 -4.93 1.69
C GLU A 193 2.71 -5.92 2.48
N GLU A 194 2.24 -5.53 3.66
CA GLU A 194 1.41 -6.37 4.54
C GLU A 194 0.06 -6.69 3.90
N ILE A 195 -0.58 -5.70 3.27
CA ILE A 195 -1.82 -5.92 2.49
C ILE A 195 -1.58 -6.95 1.38
N GLY A 196 -0.49 -6.80 0.61
CA GLY A 196 -0.14 -7.75 -0.44
C GLY A 196 0.17 -9.15 0.08
N ALA A 197 0.86 -9.24 1.22
CA ALA A 197 1.27 -10.52 1.83
C ALA A 197 0.08 -11.30 2.43
N ARG A 198 -0.96 -10.61 2.89
CA ARG A 198 -2.17 -11.22 3.48
C ARG A 198 -3.30 -11.40 2.47
N PHE A 199 -3.03 -11.20 1.19
CA PHE A 199 -4.03 -11.34 0.15
C PHE A 199 -4.58 -12.77 0.11
N ASP A 200 -5.86 -12.91 0.42
CA ASP A 200 -6.59 -14.18 0.48
C ASP A 200 -7.79 -14.21 -0.49
N GLY A 201 -7.94 -13.17 -1.30
CA GLY A 201 -9.08 -13.00 -2.21
C GLY A 201 -10.30 -12.32 -1.57
N SER A 202 -10.27 -11.98 -0.28
CA SER A 202 -11.36 -11.25 0.39
C SER A 202 -11.41 -9.75 0.04
N TYR A 203 -10.40 -9.26 -0.66
CA TYR A 203 -10.32 -7.89 -1.16
C TYR A 203 -9.60 -7.82 -2.50
N GLU A 204 -9.74 -6.71 -3.16
CA GLU A 204 -8.99 -6.33 -4.36
C GLU A 204 -8.09 -5.16 -4.00
N PHE A 205 -6.89 -5.08 -4.59
CA PHE A 205 -6.04 -3.93 -4.36
C PHE A 205 -5.23 -3.55 -5.60
N LEU A 206 -4.99 -2.26 -5.73
CA LEU A 206 -4.22 -1.71 -6.83
C LEU A 206 -3.41 -0.49 -6.36
N THR A 207 -2.27 -0.23 -6.99
CA THR A 207 -1.47 0.97 -6.80
C THR A 207 -1.58 1.88 -8.01
N VAL A 208 -1.93 3.13 -7.79
CA VAL A 208 -1.86 4.20 -8.81
C VAL A 208 -0.58 5.00 -8.55
N PRO A 209 0.48 4.84 -9.36
CA PRO A 209 1.75 5.50 -9.10
C PRO A 209 1.71 6.97 -9.54
N GLU A 210 2.28 7.85 -8.74
CA GLU A 210 2.53 9.25 -9.09
C GLU A 210 3.99 9.41 -9.54
N ARG A 211 4.27 9.15 -10.81
CA ARG A 211 5.63 9.07 -11.36
C ARG A 211 6.40 10.39 -11.33
N HIS A 212 5.72 11.50 -11.13
CA HIS A 212 6.32 12.84 -11.05
C HIS A 212 6.74 13.20 -9.63
N LYS A 213 6.36 12.42 -8.63
CA LYS A 213 6.73 12.62 -7.22
C LYS A 213 7.94 11.77 -6.85
N TYR A 214 8.66 12.25 -5.86
CA TYR A 214 9.82 11.58 -5.28
C TYR A 214 9.55 11.27 -3.80
N ARG A 215 10.18 10.22 -3.26
CA ARG A 215 10.09 9.73 -1.89
C ARG A 215 8.84 8.88 -1.66
N GLN A 216 7.85 9.40 -0.95
CA GLN A 216 6.57 8.74 -0.71
C GLN A 216 5.61 9.15 -1.82
N THR A 217 4.93 8.19 -2.44
CA THR A 217 4.18 8.50 -3.64
C THR A 217 3.11 7.46 -3.95
N GLY A 218 2.12 7.88 -4.72
CA GLY A 218 1.06 7.05 -5.23
C GLY A 218 -0.17 7.00 -4.34
N ILE A 219 -1.18 6.35 -4.85
CA ILE A 219 -2.43 6.09 -4.14
C ILE A 219 -2.68 4.59 -4.18
N GLY A 220 -2.80 3.99 -3.00
CA GLY A 220 -3.23 2.62 -2.82
C GLY A 220 -4.74 2.55 -2.72
N ILE A 221 -5.37 1.66 -3.47
CA ILE A 221 -6.82 1.43 -3.42
C ILE A 221 -7.06 -0.02 -3.04
N VAL A 222 -7.88 -0.25 -2.02
CA VAL A 222 -8.31 -1.58 -1.59
C VAL A 222 -9.83 -1.61 -1.53
N ARG A 223 -10.44 -2.53 -2.24
CA ARG A 223 -11.89 -2.78 -2.16
C ARG A 223 -12.15 -4.06 -1.37
N LYS A 224 -12.89 -3.97 -0.29
CA LYS A 224 -13.33 -5.12 0.48
C LYS A 224 -14.43 -5.86 -0.27
N ARG A 225 -14.21 -7.11 -0.66
CA ARG A 225 -15.20 -7.85 -1.45
C ARG A 225 -16.41 -8.23 -0.60
N PRO A 226 -17.64 -8.04 -1.11
CA PRO A 226 -18.82 -8.65 -0.52
C PRO A 226 -18.70 -10.19 -0.55
N PRO A 227 -19.20 -10.90 0.46
CA PRO A 227 -19.16 -12.37 0.49
C PRO A 227 -19.80 -13.04 -0.73
N ALA A 228 -20.78 -12.39 -1.34
CA ALA A 228 -21.47 -12.87 -2.53
C ALA A 228 -20.66 -12.74 -3.82
N GLU A 229 -19.65 -11.85 -3.86
CA GLU A 229 -18.76 -11.66 -5.00
C GLU A 229 -17.62 -12.67 -5.03
N ARG A 230 -17.92 -13.95 -4.91
CA ARG A 230 -16.93 -14.99 -5.15
C ARG A 230 -16.69 -15.08 -6.65
N VAL A 231 -15.43 -14.92 -7.06
CA VAL A 231 -15.05 -15.16 -8.44
C VAL A 231 -15.12 -16.67 -8.69
N HIS A 232 -16.30 -17.16 -9.03
CA HIS A 232 -16.42 -18.46 -9.67
C HIS A 232 -16.16 -18.23 -11.17
N ARG A 233 -15.05 -18.76 -11.66
CA ARG A 233 -14.96 -19.05 -13.08
C ARG A 233 -15.83 -20.28 -13.33
N PRO A 234 -16.97 -20.17 -14.03
CA PRO A 234 -17.75 -21.34 -14.37
C PRO A 234 -16.85 -22.32 -15.10
N ALA A 235 -16.98 -23.61 -14.82
CA ALA A 235 -16.24 -24.65 -15.55
C ALA A 235 -16.48 -24.56 -17.09
N ALA A 236 -17.69 -24.14 -17.48
CA ALA A 236 -18.03 -23.84 -18.86
C ALA A 236 -17.14 -22.76 -19.51
N PHE A 237 -16.78 -21.70 -18.79
CA PHE A 237 -15.89 -20.65 -19.32
C PHE A 237 -14.47 -21.17 -19.54
N GLN A 238 -13.98 -22.04 -18.68
CA GLN A 238 -12.67 -22.68 -18.87
C GLN A 238 -12.68 -23.64 -20.07
N GLN A 239 -13.75 -24.34 -20.27
CA GLN A 239 -13.92 -25.21 -21.41
C GLN A 239 -14.01 -24.42 -22.72
N GLU A 240 -14.81 -23.36 -22.75
CA GLU A 240 -14.92 -22.43 -23.88
C GLU A 240 -13.57 -21.80 -24.27
N MET A 241 -12.76 -21.34 -23.29
CA MET A 241 -11.43 -20.83 -23.56
C MET A 241 -10.48 -21.90 -24.11
N THR A 242 -10.62 -23.15 -23.65
CA THR A 242 -9.83 -24.27 -24.17
C THR A 242 -10.24 -24.62 -25.58
N GLU A 243 -11.53 -24.59 -25.90
CA GLU A 243 -12.09 -24.87 -27.23
C GLU A 243 -11.69 -23.79 -28.24
N LEU A 244 -11.56 -22.54 -27.82
CA LEU A 244 -11.06 -21.44 -28.64
C LEU A 244 -9.54 -21.49 -28.88
N GLY A 245 -8.83 -22.45 -28.24
CA GLY A 245 -7.38 -22.59 -28.38
C GLY A 245 -6.59 -21.44 -27.78
N GLU A 246 -7.24 -20.59 -26.99
CA GLU A 246 -6.58 -19.53 -26.25
C GLU A 246 -5.89 -20.11 -25.03
N ALA A 247 -4.57 -19.96 -24.99
CA ALA A 247 -3.83 -20.25 -23.77
C ALA A 247 -4.37 -19.33 -22.65
N PRO A 248 -4.60 -19.86 -21.42
CA PRO A 248 -5.00 -19.02 -20.31
C PRO A 248 -4.00 -17.87 -20.21
N ILE A 249 -4.50 -16.62 -20.15
CA ILE A 249 -3.66 -15.44 -19.96
C ILE A 249 -2.90 -15.67 -18.66
N ARG A 250 -1.67 -16.12 -18.78
CA ARG A 250 -0.73 -16.16 -17.68
C ARG A 250 -0.22 -14.72 -17.55
N PHE A 251 -0.73 -14.02 -16.58
CA PHE A 251 -0.03 -12.83 -16.10
C PHE A 251 1.29 -13.33 -15.53
N GLU A 252 2.31 -13.32 -16.38
CA GLU A 252 3.66 -13.50 -15.88
C GLU A 252 3.92 -12.34 -14.94
N THR A 253 3.97 -12.64 -13.67
CA THR A 253 4.39 -11.71 -12.62
C THR A 253 5.91 -11.48 -12.68
N THR A 254 6.44 -11.33 -13.89
CA THR A 254 7.83 -10.93 -14.15
C THR A 254 7.98 -9.42 -14.03
N GLY A 255 7.44 -8.83 -13.02
CA GLY A 255 7.58 -7.39 -12.81
C GLY A 255 7.61 -7.05 -11.34
N ILE A 256 8.71 -6.51 -10.91
CA ILE A 256 8.93 -5.57 -9.80
C ILE A 256 8.36 -5.96 -8.40
N GLY A 257 7.29 -6.76 -8.28
CA GLY A 257 6.71 -7.18 -7.00
C GLY A 257 6.82 -8.68 -6.70
N GLY A 258 6.82 -9.55 -7.70
CA GLY A 258 6.75 -10.99 -7.52
C GLY A 258 7.98 -11.58 -6.81
N ALA A 259 9.17 -11.16 -7.18
CA ALA A 259 10.40 -11.66 -6.58
C ALA A 259 10.57 -11.24 -5.10
N HIS A 260 10.02 -10.08 -4.71
CA HIS A 260 10.08 -9.61 -3.33
C HIS A 260 9.04 -10.26 -2.42
N LEU A 261 7.80 -10.47 -2.92
CA LEU A 261 6.76 -11.20 -2.20
C LEU A 261 7.16 -12.65 -1.94
N ASP A 262 7.81 -13.30 -2.91
CA ASP A 262 8.34 -14.67 -2.73
C ASP A 262 9.48 -14.72 -1.73
N ARG A 263 10.35 -13.72 -1.67
CA ARG A 263 11.50 -13.66 -0.74
C ARG A 263 11.04 -13.47 0.71
N ASP A 264 10.16 -12.52 1.01
CA ASP A 264 9.64 -12.30 2.38
C ASP A 264 8.68 -13.40 2.81
N ARG A 265 7.92 -13.96 1.90
CA ARG A 265 7.13 -15.17 2.13
C ARG A 265 8.04 -16.35 2.43
N ALA A 266 9.14 -16.50 1.69
CA ALA A 266 10.17 -17.52 1.95
C ALA A 266 10.78 -17.33 3.34
N ALA A 267 11.20 -16.11 3.72
CA ALA A 267 11.80 -15.86 5.04
C ALA A 267 10.81 -16.10 6.19
N ARG A 268 9.55 -15.64 6.05
CA ARG A 268 8.50 -15.90 7.06
C ARG A 268 8.12 -17.37 7.14
N SER A 269 7.99 -18.03 6.00
CA SER A 269 7.75 -19.48 5.94
C SER A 269 8.90 -20.25 6.57
N LEU A 270 10.13 -19.82 6.34
CA LEU A 270 11.35 -20.36 6.90
C LEU A 270 11.36 -20.20 8.43
N LEU A 271 11.07 -19.02 8.95
CA LEU A 271 10.98 -18.78 10.39
C LEU A 271 9.84 -19.59 11.04
N ALA A 272 8.67 -19.67 10.40
CA ALA A 272 7.53 -20.44 10.89
C ALA A 272 7.82 -21.94 10.92
N VAL A 273 8.48 -22.46 9.89
CA VAL A 273 8.88 -23.87 9.80
C VAL A 273 10.00 -24.20 10.77
N MET A 274 11.02 -23.33 10.88
CA MET A 274 12.14 -23.49 11.79
C MET A 274 11.77 -23.23 13.25
N GLY A 275 10.68 -22.53 13.51
CA GLY A 275 10.10 -22.36 14.83
C GLY A 275 9.51 -23.65 15.43
N ASP A 276 9.09 -24.61 14.59
CA ASP A 276 8.64 -25.92 15.04
C ASP A 276 9.83 -26.86 15.34
N PRO A 277 10.06 -27.26 16.61
CA PRO A 277 11.21 -28.10 16.99
C PRO A 277 11.23 -29.44 16.25
N ALA A 278 10.08 -30.00 15.94
CA ALA A 278 9.99 -31.29 15.25
C ALA A 278 10.44 -31.19 13.79
N THR A 279 9.97 -30.16 13.10
CA THR A 279 10.34 -29.90 11.69
C THR A 279 11.82 -29.49 11.59
N ARG A 280 12.30 -28.67 12.53
CA ARG A 280 13.72 -28.31 12.61
C ARG A 280 14.64 -29.51 12.81
N ALA A 281 14.27 -30.50 13.65
CA ALA A 281 15.04 -31.72 13.83
C ALA A 281 15.09 -32.54 12.53
N VAL A 282 13.99 -32.69 11.82
CA VAL A 282 13.94 -33.36 10.50
C VAL A 282 14.86 -32.66 9.51
N TYR A 283 14.81 -31.33 9.43
CA TYR A 283 15.68 -30.54 8.55
C TYR A 283 17.16 -30.76 8.86
N ALA A 284 17.56 -30.70 10.14
CA ALA A 284 18.94 -30.92 10.54
C ALA A 284 19.48 -32.30 10.11
N HIS A 285 18.65 -33.35 10.18
CA HIS A 285 19.03 -34.67 9.72
C HIS A 285 19.13 -34.81 8.20
N ILE A 286 18.31 -34.05 7.44
CA ILE A 286 18.45 -33.98 5.97
C ILE A 286 19.74 -33.26 5.60
N CYS A 287 20.09 -32.16 6.24
CA CYS A 287 21.38 -31.48 6.06
C CYS A 287 22.57 -32.36 6.43
N ALA A 288 22.37 -33.28 7.39
CA ALA A 288 23.37 -34.29 7.78
C ALA A 288 23.38 -35.56 6.88
N GLY A 289 22.71 -35.51 5.74
CA GLY A 289 22.75 -36.53 4.70
C GLY A 289 21.68 -37.63 4.80
N ALA A 290 20.58 -37.42 5.54
CA ALA A 290 19.44 -38.32 5.47
C ALA A 290 18.65 -38.07 4.20
N THR A 291 18.52 -39.05 3.33
CA THR A 291 17.88 -38.92 2.02
C THR A 291 16.49 -39.56 1.94
N ALA A 292 16.08 -40.35 2.94
CA ALA A 292 14.82 -41.08 2.94
C ALA A 292 13.99 -40.84 4.21
N GLN A 293 12.69 -40.79 4.11
CA GLN A 293 11.77 -40.60 5.25
C GLN A 293 11.88 -41.75 6.26
N ALA A 294 12.16 -42.99 5.82
CA ALA A 294 12.38 -44.13 6.69
C ALA A 294 13.59 -43.95 7.60
N GLN A 295 14.72 -43.45 7.06
CA GLN A 295 15.92 -43.14 7.83
C GLN A 295 15.67 -42.03 8.87
N LEU A 296 14.86 -41.02 8.50
CA LEU A 296 14.47 -39.93 9.40
C LEU A 296 13.60 -40.46 10.56
N ALA A 297 12.64 -41.35 10.25
CA ALA A 297 11.79 -41.98 11.26
C ALA A 297 12.57 -42.79 12.27
N GLU A 298 13.51 -43.58 11.79
CA GLU A 298 14.42 -44.40 12.61
C GLU A 298 15.33 -43.52 13.49
N ARG A 299 16.04 -42.54 12.88
CA ARG A 299 17.00 -41.67 13.60
C ARG A 299 16.33 -40.79 14.65
N LEU A 300 15.11 -40.35 14.42
CA LEU A 300 14.38 -39.46 15.30
C LEU A 300 13.41 -40.19 16.24
N GLY A 301 13.24 -41.51 16.09
CA GLY A 301 12.30 -42.30 16.89
C GLY A 301 10.85 -41.81 16.76
N ARG A 302 10.46 -41.31 15.59
CA ARG A 302 9.14 -40.73 15.36
C ARG A 302 8.31 -41.50 14.35
N PRO A 303 6.98 -41.50 14.49
CA PRO A 303 6.08 -42.13 13.53
C PRO A 303 6.30 -41.61 12.11
N PRO A 304 6.31 -42.48 11.09
CA PRO A 304 6.49 -42.09 9.67
C PRO A 304 5.54 -40.97 9.21
N ARG A 305 4.30 -40.96 9.71
CA ARG A 305 3.30 -39.92 9.40
C ARG A 305 3.73 -38.52 9.88
N ASP A 306 4.44 -38.43 10.99
CA ASP A 306 4.88 -37.16 11.57
C ASP A 306 6.12 -36.65 10.82
N ILE A 307 6.99 -37.57 10.41
CA ILE A 307 8.11 -37.27 9.51
C ILE A 307 7.57 -36.78 8.15
N GLY A 308 6.60 -37.46 7.55
CA GLY A 308 6.00 -37.07 6.29
C GLY A 308 5.39 -35.66 6.35
N ARG A 309 4.71 -35.32 7.44
CA ARG A 309 4.20 -33.96 7.64
C ARG A 309 5.31 -32.90 7.74
N ALA A 310 6.37 -33.19 8.46
CA ALA A 310 7.52 -32.30 8.59
C ALA A 310 8.24 -32.11 7.24
N VAL A 311 8.49 -33.20 6.51
CA VAL A 311 9.08 -33.16 5.16
C VAL A 311 8.22 -32.33 4.20
N ASN A 312 6.92 -32.56 4.18
CA ASN A 312 6.02 -31.80 3.31
C ASN A 312 6.03 -30.29 3.62
N ARG A 313 6.12 -29.92 4.90
CA ARG A 313 6.30 -28.49 5.29
C ARG A 313 7.62 -27.92 4.80
N LEU A 314 8.71 -28.67 4.91
CA LEU A 314 10.04 -28.26 4.45
C LEU A 314 10.10 -28.12 2.93
N VAL A 315 9.46 -29.03 2.20
CA VAL A 315 9.35 -28.95 0.73
C VAL A 315 8.48 -27.77 0.32
N ALA A 316 7.32 -27.59 0.96
CA ALA A 316 6.43 -26.46 0.69
C ALA A 316 7.07 -25.10 1.00
N ALA A 317 7.98 -25.06 2.00
CA ALA A 317 8.78 -23.87 2.33
C ALA A 317 10.00 -23.69 1.40
N GLY A 318 10.23 -24.62 0.48
CA GLY A 318 11.37 -24.58 -0.43
C GLY A 318 12.73 -24.89 0.21
N LEU A 319 12.76 -25.33 1.47
CA LEU A 319 13.98 -25.66 2.22
C LEU A 319 14.58 -26.99 1.84
N VAL A 320 13.77 -27.92 1.37
CA VAL A 320 14.13 -29.27 0.98
C VAL A 320 13.63 -29.54 -0.44
N LEU A 321 14.48 -30.10 -1.25
CA LEU A 321 14.13 -30.67 -2.54
C LEU A 321 13.85 -32.18 -2.36
N ALA A 322 12.78 -32.65 -2.96
CA ALA A 322 12.42 -34.07 -3.01
C ALA A 322 12.31 -34.48 -4.47
N ASP A 323 13.20 -35.36 -4.90
CA ASP A 323 13.28 -35.88 -6.25
C ASP A 323 13.54 -37.39 -6.26
N ALA A 324 13.89 -37.95 -7.40
CA ALA A 324 14.17 -39.37 -7.55
C ALA A 324 15.40 -39.84 -6.73
N ASP A 325 16.31 -38.93 -6.44
CA ASP A 325 17.52 -39.20 -5.65
C ASP A 325 17.28 -39.08 -4.14
N GLY A 326 16.07 -38.67 -3.73
CA GLY A 326 15.63 -38.56 -2.35
C GLY A 326 15.48 -37.13 -1.85
N LEU A 327 15.66 -36.96 -0.53
CA LEU A 327 15.54 -35.64 0.14
C LEU A 327 16.91 -34.97 0.22
N ARG A 328 16.99 -33.71 -0.09
CA ARG A 328 18.23 -32.92 0.05
C ARG A 328 17.93 -31.47 0.41
N GLU A 329 18.85 -30.81 1.06
CA GLU A 329 18.79 -29.39 1.33
C GLU A 329 18.69 -28.57 0.02
N ASN A 330 17.96 -27.48 0.06
CA ASN A 330 17.95 -26.48 -1.00
C ASN A 330 18.80 -25.26 -0.59
N PRO A 331 20.07 -25.17 -1.03
CA PRO A 331 20.96 -24.08 -0.63
C PRO A 331 20.44 -22.70 -1.05
N ARG A 332 19.71 -22.61 -2.17
CA ARG A 332 19.12 -21.34 -2.67
C ARG A 332 18.07 -20.75 -1.74
N ALA A 333 17.45 -21.57 -0.86
CA ALA A 333 16.47 -21.08 0.09
C ALA A 333 17.08 -20.11 1.11
N TRP A 334 18.29 -20.39 1.55
CA TRP A 334 19.03 -19.55 2.49
C TRP A 334 19.58 -18.28 1.83
N GLU A 335 20.08 -18.40 0.60
CA GLU A 335 20.51 -17.24 -0.19
C GLU A 335 19.35 -16.25 -0.39
N ALA A 336 18.16 -16.76 -0.76
CA ALA A 336 16.96 -15.96 -0.89
C ALA A 336 16.53 -15.32 0.43
N ALA A 337 16.69 -16.00 1.57
CA ALA A 337 16.34 -15.49 2.88
C ALA A 337 17.35 -14.48 3.43
N GLN A 338 18.63 -14.63 3.13
CA GLN A 338 19.69 -13.67 3.53
C GLN A 338 19.53 -12.32 2.83
N ASP A 339 19.01 -12.32 1.61
CA ASP A 339 18.75 -11.11 0.83
C ASP A 339 17.56 -10.26 1.39
N THR A 340 16.78 -10.83 2.34
CA THR A 340 15.67 -10.15 3.01
C THR A 340 16.07 -9.34 4.24
N GLY A 341 17.35 -9.29 4.56
CA GLY A 341 17.85 -8.67 5.79
C GLY A 341 17.43 -7.23 6.02
N GLY A 342 16.32 -7.05 6.70
CA GLY A 342 15.90 -5.96 7.61
C GLY A 342 16.18 -4.48 7.27
N ARG A 343 16.78 -4.17 6.11
CA ARG A 343 17.25 -2.83 5.77
C ARG A 343 16.30 -1.99 4.92
N ARG A 344 15.11 -2.50 4.60
CA ARG A 344 14.26 -1.95 3.53
C ARG A 344 13.64 -0.59 3.84
N TYR A 345 13.48 -0.24 5.10
CA TYR A 345 12.70 0.92 5.52
C TYR A 345 13.40 1.74 6.61
N ARG A 346 14.72 1.62 6.77
CA ARG A 346 15.45 2.43 7.71
C ARG A 346 16.23 3.54 7.00
N PHE A 347 16.33 4.66 7.67
CA PHE A 347 17.28 5.68 7.27
C PHE A 347 18.71 5.14 7.30
N LEU A 348 19.52 5.65 6.39
CA LEU A 348 20.95 5.36 6.40
C LEU A 348 21.57 5.89 7.69
N THR A 349 22.38 5.06 8.33
CA THR A 349 23.15 5.51 9.49
C THR A 349 24.23 6.51 9.07
N ASP A 350 24.71 7.31 10.00
CA ASP A 350 25.81 8.25 9.76
C ASP A 350 27.02 7.54 9.12
N ARG A 351 27.37 6.35 9.60
CA ARG A 351 28.48 5.55 9.05
C ARG A 351 28.23 5.13 7.59
N GLU A 352 27.01 4.82 7.22
CA GLU A 352 26.65 4.47 5.83
C GLU A 352 26.67 5.69 4.93
N LEU A 353 26.19 6.84 5.44
CA LEU A 353 26.28 8.12 4.75
C LEU A 353 27.74 8.61 4.58
N GLU A 354 28.68 8.04 5.33
CA GLU A 354 30.11 8.28 5.14
C GLU A 354 30.73 7.52 3.97
N GLN A 355 30.06 6.51 3.46
CA GLN A 355 30.55 5.73 2.33
C GLN A 355 30.34 6.47 1.01
N PRO A 356 31.40 6.67 0.19
CA PRO A 356 31.28 7.38 -1.08
C PRO A 356 30.27 6.77 -2.05
N GLY A 357 30.05 5.47 -1.97
CA GLY A 357 29.07 4.74 -2.77
C GLY A 357 27.63 5.19 -2.53
N HIS A 358 27.22 5.36 -1.28
CA HIS A 358 25.90 5.85 -0.91
C HIS A 358 25.65 7.29 -1.37
N LEU A 359 26.62 8.17 -1.13
CA LEU A 359 26.54 9.57 -1.57
C LEU A 359 26.38 9.69 -3.07
N ARG A 360 27.16 8.91 -3.86
CA ARG A 360 27.01 8.87 -5.33
C ARG A 360 25.64 8.34 -5.75
N SER A 361 25.11 7.33 -5.07
CA SER A 361 23.77 6.77 -5.36
C SER A 361 22.69 7.82 -5.10
N ILE A 362 22.80 8.60 -4.03
CA ILE A 362 21.90 9.71 -3.74
C ILE A 362 22.03 10.82 -4.78
N ALA A 363 23.25 11.19 -5.16
CA ALA A 363 23.48 12.21 -6.19
C ALA A 363 22.88 11.83 -7.55
N ARG A 364 22.82 10.53 -7.88
CA ARG A 364 22.19 10.03 -9.12
C ARG A 364 20.68 10.24 -9.18
N GLN A 365 20.03 10.60 -8.08
CA GLN A 365 18.61 10.98 -8.08
C GLN A 365 18.37 12.31 -8.80
N PHE A 366 19.41 13.13 -8.90
CA PHE A 366 19.37 14.39 -9.64
C PHE A 366 19.81 14.16 -11.07
N ARG A 367 19.00 14.58 -12.03
CA ARG A 367 19.35 14.48 -13.46
C ARG A 367 20.50 15.42 -13.76
N SER A 368 21.45 14.99 -14.57
CA SER A 368 22.53 15.85 -15.08
C SER A 368 21.95 16.99 -15.92
N GLY A 369 22.51 18.18 -15.78
CA GLY A 369 22.08 19.36 -16.54
C GLY A 369 20.78 20.02 -16.02
N VAL A 370 20.13 19.49 -14.97
CA VAL A 370 18.92 20.08 -14.38
C VAL A 370 19.28 20.86 -13.11
N GLU A 371 18.70 22.06 -12.97
CA GLU A 371 18.78 22.85 -11.75
C GLU A 371 17.59 22.59 -10.84
N TYR A 372 17.87 22.46 -9.54
CA TYR A 372 16.88 22.18 -8.50
C TYR A 372 16.92 23.27 -7.42
N GLU A 373 15.76 23.59 -6.87
CA GLU A 373 15.63 24.47 -5.72
C GLU A 373 15.97 23.72 -4.42
N GLU A 374 16.38 24.45 -3.39
CA GLU A 374 16.77 23.88 -2.10
C GLU A 374 15.66 23.02 -1.43
N PRO A 375 14.37 23.40 -1.47
CA PRO A 375 13.31 22.56 -0.93
C PRO A 375 13.25 21.17 -1.57
N TYR A 376 13.38 21.10 -2.90
CA TYR A 376 13.39 19.81 -3.62
C TYR A 376 14.59 18.95 -3.20
N VAL A 377 15.79 19.54 -3.15
CA VAL A 377 17.00 18.80 -2.73
C VAL A 377 16.89 18.34 -1.28
N SER A 378 16.30 19.15 -0.41
CA SER A 378 16.04 18.79 0.99
C SER A 378 15.08 17.61 1.07
N GLU A 379 14.05 17.60 0.26
CA GLU A 379 13.06 16.51 0.24
C GLU A 379 13.69 15.20 -0.25
N VAL A 380 14.50 15.25 -1.30
CA VAL A 380 15.28 14.10 -1.73
C VAL A 380 16.16 13.56 -0.60
N CYS A 381 16.88 14.43 0.11
CA CYS A 381 17.75 14.04 1.22
C CYS A 381 16.98 13.45 2.42
N ARG A 382 15.77 13.94 2.71
CA ARG A 382 14.89 13.39 3.77
C ARG A 382 14.53 11.94 3.54
N GLY A 383 14.49 11.49 2.30
CA GLY A 383 14.27 10.08 1.96
C GLY A 383 15.35 9.13 2.48
N PHE A 384 16.52 9.65 2.86
CA PHE A 384 17.67 8.84 3.26
C PHE A 384 18.07 9.00 4.74
N THR A 385 17.78 10.13 5.36
CA THR A 385 18.18 10.43 6.74
C THR A 385 17.28 11.50 7.37
N GLU A 386 17.13 11.45 8.68
CA GLU A 386 16.47 12.53 9.45
C GLU A 386 17.25 13.83 9.35
N ASP A 387 18.58 13.80 9.42
CA ASP A 387 19.43 14.99 9.23
C ASP A 387 19.71 15.26 7.74
N PHE A 388 18.62 15.54 7.02
CA PHE A 388 18.68 15.85 5.59
C PHE A 388 19.53 17.10 5.28
N ALA A 389 19.61 18.04 6.21
CA ALA A 389 20.39 19.26 6.02
C ALA A 389 21.89 18.98 6.03
N ARG A 390 22.34 18.04 6.88
CA ARG A 390 23.72 17.55 6.89
C ARG A 390 24.04 16.78 5.61
N LEU A 391 23.14 15.87 5.20
CA LEU A 391 23.33 15.11 3.96
C LEU A 391 23.42 16.04 2.74
N ARG A 392 22.53 17.02 2.63
CA ARG A 392 22.55 18.00 1.54
C ARG A 392 23.87 18.76 1.47
N ARG A 393 24.38 19.26 2.61
CA ARG A 393 25.69 19.93 2.68
C ARG A 393 26.79 18.98 2.24
N ARG A 394 26.77 17.76 2.72
CA ARG A 394 27.79 16.77 2.41
C ARG A 394 27.84 16.43 0.91
N LEU A 395 26.69 16.33 0.24
CA LEU A 395 26.67 16.14 -1.22
C LEU A 395 27.36 17.28 -1.99
N VAL A 396 27.31 18.49 -1.45
CA VAL A 396 28.03 19.65 -2.01
C VAL A 396 29.49 19.59 -1.65
N ASP A 397 29.86 19.31 -0.41
CA ASP A 397 31.25 19.24 0.08
C ASP A 397 32.05 18.14 -0.65
N GLU A 398 31.39 17.01 -0.96
CA GLU A 398 31.99 15.92 -1.75
C GLU A 398 31.97 16.19 -3.28
N GLY A 399 31.53 17.36 -3.71
CA GLY A 399 31.50 17.77 -5.11
C GLY A 399 30.51 16.98 -5.96
N LEU A 400 29.54 16.29 -5.37
CA LEU A 400 28.51 15.52 -6.07
C LEU A 400 27.33 16.38 -6.51
N LEU A 401 27.06 17.45 -5.75
CA LEU A 401 26.15 18.52 -6.15
C LEU A 401 26.91 19.86 -6.14
N LEU A 402 26.60 20.68 -7.11
CA LEU A 402 27.08 22.07 -7.17
C LEU A 402 25.97 23.00 -6.70
N ARG A 403 26.30 23.95 -5.80
CA ARG A 403 25.37 24.99 -5.36
C ARG A 403 25.80 26.34 -5.90
N VAL A 404 24.95 26.94 -6.75
CA VAL A 404 25.19 28.26 -7.34
C VAL A 404 23.92 29.09 -7.24
N GLY A 405 24.01 30.27 -6.62
CA GLY A 405 22.89 31.21 -6.50
C GLY A 405 21.68 30.64 -5.77
N GLY A 406 21.89 29.71 -4.81
CA GLY A 406 20.79 29.07 -4.07
C GLY A 406 20.14 27.87 -4.81
N ARG A 407 20.57 27.58 -6.01
CA ARG A 407 20.16 26.42 -6.81
C ARG A 407 21.22 25.33 -6.77
N TYR A 408 20.78 24.09 -6.97
CA TYR A 408 21.60 22.90 -6.95
C TYR A 408 21.55 22.21 -8.31
N ARG A 409 22.67 21.68 -8.77
CA ARG A 409 22.75 20.77 -9.92
C ARG A 409 23.71 19.63 -9.63
N ARG A 410 23.48 18.48 -10.24
CA ARG A 410 24.42 17.36 -10.14
C ARG A 410 25.72 17.73 -10.86
N ALA A 411 26.86 17.50 -10.20
CA ALA A 411 28.17 17.55 -10.84
C ALA A 411 28.27 16.44 -11.91
N GLU A 412 28.97 16.70 -12.98
CA GLU A 412 29.17 15.75 -14.10
C GLU A 412 30.05 14.57 -13.70
#